data_81278f31a1b7629dfa21f5761b78c658
#
_entry.id   81278f31a1b7629dfa21f5761b78c658
#
_cell.length_a   1.000
_cell.length_b   1.000
_cell.length_c   1.000
_cell.angle_alpha   90.00
_cell.angle_beta   90.00
_cell.angle_gamma   90.00
#
_symmetry.space_group_name_H-M   'P 1'
#
loop_
_entity.id
_entity.type
_entity.pdbx_description
1 polymer ?
#
loop_
_entity_poly.entity_id
_entity_poly.type
_entity_poly.pdbx_seq_one_letter_code
_entity_poly.pdbx_strand_id
1 'polypeptide(L)'
;MDLNTIGVDPDIWRILWDAADDQSYDIKQLLGSMSPHQIQSKAWLVKELTHAYNEEFPVLMEKDDIKIQLHGGWVGFPIVALLKSTPLDIAHVENIDLDKKSLHVFMRYMKAKGYSYSEKCKDVGVKGPTDNQIDLVINTSSEHMPDLPVYLKNFRKVRRYKRDCVFAIQSNNMFHIDDHINCVNSVEELIEKTELHKNGLLYSGEIQMENGYKRFMVIGYAHDPRNF
;
A
#
# COMPACT_ATOMS: atom_id res chain seq x y z
N MET A 1 -3.52 -0.07 18.22
CA MET A 1 -4.19 -0.82 17.11
C MET A 1 -4.33 -2.26 17.56
N ASP A 2 -5.54 -2.78 17.60
CA ASP A 2 -5.77 -4.18 17.95
C ASP A 2 -5.77 -5.04 16.69
N LEU A 3 -4.68 -5.81 16.48
CA LEU A 3 -4.52 -6.71 15.34
C LEU A 3 -5.57 -7.85 15.32
N ASN A 4 -6.20 -8.13 16.46
CA ASN A 4 -7.26 -9.13 16.55
C ASN A 4 -8.50 -8.70 15.78
N THR A 5 -8.69 -7.40 15.55
CA THR A 5 -9.87 -6.86 14.85
C THR A 5 -9.97 -7.34 13.40
N ILE A 6 -8.84 -7.57 12.71
CA ILE A 6 -8.86 -8.05 11.32
C ILE A 6 -9.25 -9.52 11.25
N GLY A 7 -8.73 -10.34 12.16
CA GLY A 7 -8.99 -11.77 12.18
C GLY A 7 -10.44 -12.14 12.52
N VAL A 8 -11.22 -11.19 13.06
CA VAL A 8 -12.61 -11.38 13.45
C VAL A 8 -13.61 -10.61 12.59
N ASP A 9 -13.17 -9.94 11.53
CA ASP A 9 -14.08 -9.25 10.60
C ASP A 9 -14.93 -10.29 9.81
N PRO A 10 -16.24 -10.44 10.10
CA PRO A 10 -17.06 -11.46 9.48
C PRO A 10 -17.25 -11.23 7.98
N ASP A 11 -17.12 -10.01 7.50
CA ASP A 11 -17.24 -9.70 6.08
C ASP A 11 -16.03 -10.21 5.30
N ILE A 12 -14.84 -10.15 5.87
CA ILE A 12 -13.63 -10.74 5.26
C ILE A 12 -13.83 -12.24 5.08
N TRP A 13 -14.23 -12.94 6.15
CA TRP A 13 -14.47 -14.39 6.09
C TRP A 13 -15.54 -14.79 5.11
N ARG A 14 -16.65 -14.07 5.08
CA ARG A 14 -17.73 -14.32 4.12
C ARG A 14 -17.22 -14.16 2.68
N ILE A 15 -16.48 -13.10 2.38
CA ILE A 15 -15.94 -12.84 1.04
C ILE A 15 -14.92 -13.90 0.63
N LEU A 16 -14.06 -14.33 1.56
CA LEU A 16 -13.12 -15.41 1.31
C LEU A 16 -13.85 -16.73 1.00
N TRP A 17 -14.90 -17.02 1.76
CA TRP A 17 -15.73 -18.20 1.55
C TRP A 17 -16.43 -18.16 0.18
N ASP A 18 -17.12 -17.07 -0.11
CA ASP A 18 -17.84 -16.90 -1.38
C ASP A 18 -16.88 -17.00 -2.59
N ALA A 19 -15.69 -16.39 -2.50
CA ALA A 19 -14.71 -16.44 -3.57
C ALA A 19 -14.10 -17.84 -3.76
N ALA A 20 -14.01 -18.62 -2.70
CA ALA A 20 -13.59 -20.02 -2.75
C ALA A 20 -14.68 -20.92 -3.33
N ASP A 21 -15.94 -20.72 -2.93
CA ASP A 21 -17.09 -21.52 -3.34
C ASP A 21 -17.41 -21.32 -4.83
N ASP A 22 -17.41 -20.07 -5.30
CA ASP A 22 -17.65 -19.74 -6.70
C ASP A 22 -16.41 -19.96 -7.61
N GLN A 23 -15.29 -20.43 -7.04
CA GLN A 23 -14.02 -20.66 -7.72
C GLN A 23 -13.49 -19.43 -8.48
N SER A 24 -13.95 -18.26 -8.12
CA SER A 24 -13.54 -17.01 -8.76
C SER A 24 -12.09 -16.64 -8.44
N TYR A 25 -11.53 -17.23 -7.36
CA TYR A 25 -10.16 -17.00 -6.93
C TYR A 25 -9.53 -18.24 -6.26
N ASP A 26 -8.19 -18.36 -6.35
CA ASP A 26 -7.45 -19.41 -5.68
C ASP A 26 -7.49 -19.21 -4.16
N ILE A 27 -8.06 -20.18 -3.43
CA ILE A 27 -8.19 -20.13 -1.97
C ILE A 27 -6.83 -20.00 -1.26
N LYS A 28 -5.76 -20.60 -1.80
CA LYS A 28 -4.43 -20.50 -1.21
C LYS A 28 -3.90 -19.08 -1.28
N GLN A 29 -4.14 -18.38 -2.39
CA GLN A 29 -3.77 -16.98 -2.54
C GLN A 29 -4.59 -16.09 -1.61
N LEU A 30 -5.90 -16.34 -1.48
CA LEU A 30 -6.76 -15.63 -0.55
C LEU A 30 -6.28 -15.78 0.90
N LEU A 31 -6.04 -17.00 1.35
CA LEU A 31 -5.51 -17.27 2.69
C LEU A 31 -4.11 -16.67 2.86
N GLY A 32 -3.29 -16.68 1.80
CA GLY A 32 -1.99 -16.03 1.75
C GLY A 32 -2.05 -14.54 2.06
N SER A 33 -3.09 -13.85 1.58
CA SER A 33 -3.29 -12.42 1.83
C SER A 33 -3.54 -12.09 3.30
N MET A 34 -4.05 -13.07 4.06
CA MET A 34 -4.33 -13.00 5.51
C MET A 34 -3.25 -13.69 6.35
N SER A 35 -2.13 -14.09 5.76
CA SER A 35 -1.05 -14.72 6.50
C SER A 35 -0.50 -13.78 7.59
N PRO A 36 0.02 -14.31 8.71
CA PRO A 36 0.60 -13.50 9.78
C PRO A 36 1.63 -12.49 9.26
N HIS A 37 2.47 -12.89 8.30
CA HIS A 37 3.47 -12.00 7.69
C HIS A 37 2.85 -10.84 6.92
N GLN A 38 1.79 -11.09 6.16
CA GLN A 38 1.09 -10.04 5.43
C GLN A 38 0.42 -9.06 6.38
N ILE A 39 -0.24 -9.54 7.43
CA ILE A 39 -0.88 -8.71 8.44
C ILE A 39 0.16 -7.91 9.21
N GLN A 40 1.25 -8.55 9.69
CA GLN A 40 2.33 -7.89 10.42
C GLN A 40 2.97 -6.75 9.62
N SER A 41 3.30 -7.02 8.35
CA SER A 41 3.89 -6.03 7.46
C SER A 41 2.99 -4.81 7.25
N LYS A 42 1.70 -5.04 6.99
CA LYS A 42 0.73 -3.97 6.76
C LYS A 42 0.38 -3.21 8.04
N ALA A 43 0.29 -3.91 9.18
CA ALA A 43 0.08 -3.29 10.47
C ALA A 43 1.26 -2.38 10.87
N TRP A 44 2.48 -2.82 10.61
CA TRP A 44 3.67 -1.98 10.79
C TRP A 44 3.60 -0.72 9.91
N LEU A 45 3.28 -0.85 8.63
CA LEU A 45 3.13 0.30 7.75
C LEU A 45 2.09 1.28 8.27
N VAL A 46 0.90 0.82 8.63
CA VAL A 46 -0.18 1.70 9.11
C VAL A 46 0.19 2.36 10.43
N LYS A 47 0.87 1.63 11.34
CA LYS A 47 1.36 2.20 12.59
C LYS A 47 2.33 3.36 12.33
N GLU A 48 3.39 3.13 11.54
CA GLU A 48 4.40 4.15 11.28
C GLU A 48 3.85 5.32 10.46
N LEU A 49 2.95 5.04 9.52
CA LEU A 49 2.23 6.07 8.77
C LEU A 49 1.44 6.98 9.72
N THR A 50 0.65 6.39 10.63
CA THR A 50 -0.16 7.14 11.60
C THR A 50 0.73 7.93 12.56
N HIS A 51 1.86 7.35 12.99
CA HIS A 51 2.81 8.01 13.90
C HIS A 51 3.50 9.20 13.22
N ALA A 52 4.03 9.02 12.02
CA ALA A 52 4.64 10.09 11.24
C ALA A 52 3.68 11.27 11.02
N TYR A 53 2.42 10.99 10.76
CA TYR A 53 1.40 12.02 10.60
C TYR A 53 1.06 12.76 11.91
N ASN A 54 1.08 12.08 13.04
CA ASN A 54 0.70 12.67 14.32
C ASN A 54 1.78 13.60 14.92
N GLU A 55 3.07 13.32 14.69
CA GLU A 55 4.16 14.02 15.38
C GLU A 55 4.76 15.16 14.53
N GLU A 56 4.96 14.94 13.24
CA GLU A 56 5.70 15.90 12.41
C GLU A 56 4.85 16.61 11.34
N PHE A 57 3.69 16.04 10.97
CA PHE A 57 2.87 16.56 9.87
C PHE A 57 1.38 16.51 10.20
N PRO A 58 0.86 17.54 10.87
CA PRO A 58 -0.58 17.66 11.13
C PRO A 58 -1.44 17.72 9.85
N VAL A 59 -0.81 17.99 8.69
CA VAL A 59 -1.50 18.26 7.43
C VAL A 59 -2.46 17.16 6.97
N LEU A 60 -2.18 15.87 7.22
CA LEU A 60 -3.15 14.82 6.88
C LEU A 60 -4.15 14.52 7.99
N MET A 61 -3.78 14.79 9.25
CA MET A 61 -4.72 14.69 10.38
C MET A 61 -5.75 15.82 10.39
N GLU A 62 -5.40 16.97 9.83
CA GLU A 62 -6.30 18.11 9.65
C GLU A 62 -7.04 18.06 8.32
N LYS A 63 -6.80 17.02 7.50
CA LYS A 63 -7.38 16.89 6.19
C LYS A 63 -8.59 16.00 6.25
N ASP A 64 -9.72 16.58 5.95
CA ASP A 64 -10.92 15.86 5.59
C ASP A 64 -10.75 15.25 4.19
N ASP A 65 -11.39 14.12 3.96
CA ASP A 65 -11.50 13.52 2.63
C ASP A 65 -10.18 12.96 2.02
N ILE A 66 -9.38 12.24 2.81
CA ILE A 66 -8.13 11.62 2.32
C ILE A 66 -8.43 10.60 1.21
N LYS A 67 -7.78 10.75 0.08
CA LYS A 67 -7.83 9.80 -1.05
C LYS A 67 -6.56 8.99 -1.16
N ILE A 68 -6.71 7.67 -1.14
CA ILE A 68 -5.61 6.70 -1.15
C ILE A 68 -5.58 5.94 -2.46
N GLN A 69 -4.38 5.72 -3.00
CA GLN A 69 -4.14 4.71 -4.04
C GLN A 69 -3.30 3.56 -3.50
N LEU A 70 -3.75 2.34 -3.74
CA LEU A 70 -2.99 1.13 -3.52
C LEU A 70 -2.39 0.68 -4.86
N HIS A 71 -1.08 0.54 -4.92
CA HIS A 71 -0.36 0.08 -6.10
C HIS A 71 0.12 -1.36 -5.91
N GLY A 72 -0.33 -2.28 -6.79
CA GLY A 72 -0.17 -3.70 -6.57
C GLY A 72 -0.89 -4.10 -5.28
N GLY A 73 -2.09 -3.56 -5.08
CA GLY A 73 -2.79 -3.69 -3.80
C GLY A 73 -3.41 -5.07 -3.59
N TRP A 74 -3.31 -5.96 -4.61
CA TRP A 74 -3.87 -7.30 -4.56
C TRP A 74 -5.34 -7.26 -4.11
N VAL A 75 -5.75 -8.11 -3.16
CA VAL A 75 -7.13 -8.11 -2.63
C VAL A 75 -7.45 -6.90 -1.74
N GLY A 76 -6.47 -6.10 -1.34
CA GLY A 76 -6.60 -4.79 -0.69
C GLY A 76 -7.18 -4.77 0.73
N PHE A 77 -8.04 -5.73 1.11
CA PHE A 77 -8.79 -5.60 2.35
C PHE A 77 -7.96 -5.62 3.65
N PRO A 78 -6.82 -6.35 3.79
CA PRO A 78 -6.06 -6.26 5.04
C PRO A 78 -5.55 -4.84 5.30
N ILE A 79 -5.02 -4.17 4.28
CA ILE A 79 -4.49 -2.81 4.45
C ILE A 79 -5.63 -1.81 4.63
N VAL A 80 -6.75 -1.96 3.92
CA VAL A 80 -7.91 -1.07 4.05
C VAL A 80 -8.55 -1.20 5.44
N ALA A 81 -8.73 -2.43 5.96
CA ALA A 81 -9.26 -2.66 7.29
C ALA A 81 -8.40 -1.98 8.37
N LEU A 82 -7.07 -2.11 8.25
CA LEU A 82 -6.12 -1.45 9.16
C LEU A 82 -6.20 0.07 9.08
N LEU A 83 -6.19 0.64 7.87
CA LEU A 83 -6.30 2.08 7.65
C LEU A 83 -7.61 2.65 8.21
N LYS A 84 -8.73 1.98 7.97
CA LYS A 84 -10.04 2.38 8.49
C LYS A 84 -10.17 2.25 10.01
N SER A 85 -9.25 1.55 10.69
CA SER A 85 -9.18 1.52 12.15
C SER A 85 -8.34 2.65 12.76
N THR A 86 -7.78 3.52 11.93
CA THR A 86 -7.02 4.72 12.35
C THR A 86 -7.94 5.94 12.44
N PRO A 87 -7.49 7.04 13.07
CA PRO A 87 -8.22 8.30 13.06
C PRO A 87 -8.18 9.05 11.72
N LEU A 88 -7.53 8.53 10.68
CA LEU A 88 -7.50 9.16 9.35
C LEU A 88 -8.90 9.16 8.72
N ASP A 89 -9.35 10.33 8.26
CA ASP A 89 -10.59 10.44 7.50
C ASP A 89 -10.40 10.04 6.04
N ILE A 90 -10.55 8.76 5.77
CA ILE A 90 -10.35 8.18 4.44
C ILE A 90 -11.65 8.20 3.67
N ALA A 91 -11.76 9.13 2.72
CA ALA A 91 -12.94 9.29 1.86
C ALA A 91 -12.99 8.28 0.72
N HIS A 92 -11.84 7.91 0.13
CA HIS A 92 -11.82 7.07 -1.06
C HIS A 92 -10.56 6.20 -1.12
N VAL A 93 -10.71 4.96 -1.58
CA VAL A 93 -9.60 4.05 -1.84
C VAL A 93 -9.66 3.54 -3.28
N GLU A 94 -8.65 3.85 -4.08
CA GLU A 94 -8.46 3.28 -5.41
C GLU A 94 -7.45 2.13 -5.33
N ASN A 95 -7.83 0.94 -5.80
CA ASN A 95 -6.91 -0.20 -5.92
C ASN A 95 -6.49 -0.38 -7.39
N ILE A 96 -5.18 -0.41 -7.63
CA ILE A 96 -4.61 -0.60 -8.96
C ILE A 96 -3.77 -1.88 -8.94
N ASP A 97 -4.18 -2.86 -9.73
CA ASP A 97 -3.52 -4.16 -9.81
C ASP A 97 -3.61 -4.72 -11.23
N LEU A 98 -2.75 -5.66 -11.59
CA LEU A 98 -2.82 -6.40 -12.86
C LEU A 98 -3.83 -7.55 -12.81
N ASP A 99 -4.08 -8.09 -11.62
CA ASP A 99 -4.98 -9.22 -11.43
C ASP A 99 -6.44 -8.76 -11.22
N LYS A 100 -7.23 -8.93 -12.27
CA LYS A 100 -8.68 -8.64 -12.23
C LYS A 100 -9.43 -9.42 -11.16
N LYS A 101 -8.98 -10.65 -10.84
CA LYS A 101 -9.65 -11.48 -9.85
C LYS A 101 -9.44 -10.90 -8.45
N SER A 102 -8.22 -10.46 -8.14
CA SER A 102 -7.92 -9.75 -6.91
C SER A 102 -8.75 -8.48 -6.76
N LEU A 103 -8.85 -7.69 -7.82
CA LEU A 103 -9.67 -6.47 -7.84
C LEU A 103 -11.16 -6.79 -7.61
N HIS A 104 -11.67 -7.91 -8.13
CA HIS A 104 -13.03 -8.34 -7.88
C HIS A 104 -13.27 -8.68 -6.39
N VAL A 105 -12.34 -9.36 -5.75
CA VAL A 105 -12.39 -9.64 -4.30
C VAL A 105 -12.35 -8.34 -3.49
N PHE A 106 -11.44 -7.42 -3.84
CA PHE A 106 -11.38 -6.08 -3.26
C PHE A 106 -12.73 -5.34 -3.35
N MET A 107 -13.32 -5.30 -4.54
CA MET A 107 -14.61 -4.65 -4.78
C MET A 107 -15.71 -5.24 -3.89
N ARG A 108 -15.78 -6.58 -3.74
CA ARG A 108 -16.76 -7.25 -2.86
C ARG A 108 -16.62 -6.79 -1.41
N TYR A 109 -15.39 -6.69 -0.91
CA TYR A 109 -15.10 -6.20 0.43
C TYR A 109 -15.55 -4.74 0.62
N MET A 110 -15.15 -3.85 -0.29
CA MET A 110 -15.49 -2.44 -0.20
C MET A 110 -17.01 -2.20 -0.23
N LYS A 111 -17.73 -2.93 -1.08
CA LYS A 111 -19.21 -2.91 -1.13
C LYS A 111 -19.84 -3.40 0.16
N ALA A 112 -19.36 -4.51 0.72
CA ALA A 112 -19.88 -5.05 1.97
C ALA A 112 -19.75 -4.07 3.14
N LYS A 113 -18.66 -3.28 3.14
CA LYS A 113 -18.40 -2.25 4.15
C LYS A 113 -19.06 -0.90 3.85
N GLY A 114 -19.63 -0.70 2.67
CA GLY A 114 -20.16 0.60 2.25
C GLY A 114 -19.07 1.67 2.06
N TYR A 115 -17.83 1.27 1.80
CA TYR A 115 -16.71 2.20 1.60
C TYR A 115 -16.71 2.73 0.16
N SER A 116 -16.32 3.99 -0.02
CA SER A 116 -16.09 4.57 -1.36
C SER A 116 -14.80 4.02 -1.96
N TYR A 117 -14.88 3.55 -3.19
CA TYR A 117 -13.75 2.92 -3.86
C TYR A 117 -13.79 3.05 -5.39
N SER A 118 -12.65 2.81 -6.00
CA SER A 118 -12.50 2.49 -7.43
C SER A 118 -11.42 1.43 -7.62
N GLU A 119 -11.47 0.74 -8.76
CA GLU A 119 -10.44 -0.23 -9.14
C GLU A 119 -9.97 0.01 -10.58
N LYS A 120 -8.70 -0.27 -10.84
CA LYS A 120 -8.11 -0.19 -12.18
C LYS A 120 -7.21 -1.37 -12.46
N CYS A 121 -7.57 -2.17 -13.46
CA CYS A 121 -6.72 -3.24 -13.96
C CYS A 121 -5.69 -2.68 -14.94
N LYS A 122 -4.52 -2.33 -14.45
CA LYS A 122 -3.42 -1.81 -15.27
C LYS A 122 -2.06 -1.96 -14.60
N ASP A 123 -1.02 -1.95 -15.43
CA ASP A 123 0.34 -1.80 -14.96
C ASP A 123 0.60 -0.36 -14.54
N VAL A 124 0.77 -0.16 -13.25
CA VAL A 124 1.01 1.14 -12.64
C VAL A 124 2.42 1.67 -12.95
N GLY A 125 3.38 0.79 -13.19
CA GLY A 125 4.75 1.16 -13.56
C GLY A 125 4.87 1.78 -14.95
N VAL A 126 3.97 1.43 -15.86
CA VAL A 126 4.00 1.86 -17.26
C VAL A 126 3.11 3.09 -17.52
N LYS A 127 1.92 3.10 -16.97
CA LYS A 127 0.89 4.11 -17.34
C LYS A 127 0.71 5.23 -16.33
N GLY A 128 1.39 5.20 -15.21
CA GLY A 128 1.19 6.18 -14.14
C GLY A 128 -0.26 6.29 -13.67
N PRO A 129 -0.55 7.06 -12.64
CA PRO A 129 -1.90 7.25 -12.16
C PRO A 129 -2.69 8.20 -13.06
N THR A 130 -4.01 8.11 -12.95
CA THR A 130 -4.94 8.92 -13.75
C THR A 130 -5.66 10.01 -12.98
N ASP A 131 -5.56 10.02 -11.65
CA ASP A 131 -6.23 11.00 -10.80
C ASP A 131 -5.27 12.01 -10.18
N ASN A 132 -5.71 13.27 -10.08
CA ASN A 132 -4.93 14.43 -9.67
C ASN A 132 -5.06 14.77 -8.17
N GLN A 133 -5.89 14.02 -7.45
CA GLN A 133 -6.34 14.37 -6.11
C GLN A 133 -5.91 13.37 -5.06
N ILE A 134 -4.83 12.63 -5.30
CA ILE A 134 -4.36 11.59 -4.37
C ILE A 134 -3.48 12.20 -3.29
N ASP A 135 -3.78 11.86 -2.06
CA ASP A 135 -3.07 12.31 -0.87
C ASP A 135 -2.01 11.31 -0.41
N LEU A 136 -2.29 10.02 -0.60
CA LEU A 136 -1.44 8.92 -0.15
C LEU A 136 -1.38 7.80 -1.18
N VAL A 137 -0.17 7.41 -1.54
CA VAL A 137 0.10 6.21 -2.36
C VAL A 137 0.76 5.16 -1.48
N ILE A 138 0.18 3.97 -1.44
CA ILE A 138 0.72 2.82 -0.70
C ILE A 138 1.13 1.74 -1.70
N ASN A 139 2.37 1.29 -1.60
CA ASN A 139 2.89 0.14 -2.33
C ASN A 139 3.58 -0.83 -1.36
N THR A 140 2.90 -1.92 -1.05
CA THR A 140 3.42 -2.99 -0.17
C THR A 140 4.01 -4.17 -0.94
N SER A 141 4.15 -4.03 -2.25
CA SER A 141 4.57 -5.09 -3.17
C SER A 141 5.56 -4.54 -4.20
N SER A 142 6.42 -3.61 -3.79
CA SER A 142 7.36 -2.95 -4.71
C SER A 142 8.38 -3.92 -5.31
N GLU A 143 8.63 -5.04 -4.67
CA GLU A 143 9.45 -6.14 -5.17
C GLU A 143 8.97 -6.71 -6.51
N HIS A 144 7.67 -6.66 -6.79
CA HIS A 144 7.06 -7.12 -8.04
C HIS A 144 6.88 -6.00 -9.09
N MET A 145 7.23 -4.76 -8.75
CA MET A 145 7.07 -3.64 -9.67
C MET A 145 8.21 -3.57 -10.68
N PRO A 146 8.01 -2.88 -11.83
CA PRO A 146 9.14 -2.45 -12.64
C PRO A 146 10.18 -1.71 -11.80
N ASP A 147 11.40 -1.57 -12.33
CA ASP A 147 12.49 -0.88 -11.65
C ASP A 147 12.01 0.37 -10.89
N LEU A 148 12.20 0.40 -9.58
CA LEU A 148 11.67 1.42 -8.68
C LEU A 148 12.03 2.86 -9.09
N PRO A 149 13.28 3.18 -9.49
CA PRO A 149 13.62 4.49 -10.02
C PRO A 149 12.77 4.88 -11.24
N VAL A 150 12.52 3.95 -12.15
CA VAL A 150 11.70 4.19 -13.35
C VAL A 150 10.24 4.41 -12.98
N TYR A 151 9.71 3.57 -12.10
CA TYR A 151 8.36 3.68 -11.57
C TYR A 151 8.13 5.07 -10.93
N LEU A 152 8.98 5.48 -10.00
CA LEU A 152 8.84 6.77 -9.33
C LEU A 152 9.08 7.96 -10.26
N LYS A 153 10.01 7.85 -11.21
CA LYS A 153 10.22 8.86 -12.24
C LYS A 153 8.97 9.07 -13.11
N ASN A 154 8.28 7.99 -13.45
CA ASN A 154 7.03 8.08 -14.20
C ASN A 154 5.93 8.74 -13.38
N PHE A 155 5.90 8.50 -12.07
CA PHE A 155 5.01 9.20 -11.16
C PHE A 155 5.29 10.69 -11.09
N ARG A 156 6.55 11.08 -10.90
CA ARG A 156 6.96 12.49 -10.80
C ARG A 156 6.73 13.30 -12.08
N LYS A 157 6.71 12.65 -13.25
CA LYS A 157 6.38 13.31 -14.52
C LYS A 157 4.90 13.65 -14.64
N VAL A 158 4.05 12.95 -13.96
CA VAL A 158 2.62 13.26 -13.95
C VAL A 158 2.40 14.41 -12.97
N ARG A 159 2.45 15.67 -13.44
CA ARG A 159 2.25 16.93 -12.67
C ARG A 159 0.89 17.02 -11.94
N ARG A 160 0.24 15.90 -11.70
CA ARG A 160 -1.15 15.81 -11.26
C ARG A 160 -1.33 15.37 -9.82
N TYR A 161 -0.26 14.96 -9.12
CA TYR A 161 -0.35 14.73 -7.69
C TYR A 161 -0.45 16.04 -6.94
N LYS A 162 -1.15 16.01 -5.84
CA LYS A 162 -1.04 17.09 -4.86
C LYS A 162 0.43 17.25 -4.49
N ARG A 163 0.85 18.48 -4.24
CA ARG A 163 2.25 18.79 -3.86
C ARG A 163 2.69 18.05 -2.61
N ASP A 164 1.73 17.77 -1.74
CA ASP A 164 1.85 17.09 -0.46
C ASP A 164 1.51 15.59 -0.51
N CYS A 165 1.44 14.98 -1.71
CA CYS A 165 1.20 13.54 -1.82
C CYS A 165 2.33 12.74 -1.20
N VAL A 166 1.98 11.85 -0.30
CA VAL A 166 2.90 10.96 0.41
C VAL A 166 2.96 9.59 -0.26
N PHE A 167 4.14 9.02 -0.33
CA PHE A 167 4.38 7.64 -0.72
C PHE A 167 4.81 6.82 0.49
N ALA A 168 4.19 5.67 0.69
CA ALA A 168 4.59 4.63 1.61
C ALA A 168 4.94 3.37 0.81
N ILE A 169 6.23 3.02 0.77
CA ILE A 169 6.75 1.95 -0.08
C ILE A 169 7.44 0.91 0.80
N GLN A 170 7.08 -0.35 0.61
CA GLN A 170 7.75 -1.49 1.23
C GLN A 170 8.41 -2.38 0.19
N SER A 171 9.56 -2.96 0.57
CA SER A 171 10.25 -4.03 -0.15
C SER A 171 10.76 -5.08 0.84
N ASN A 172 11.48 -6.10 0.35
CA ASN A 172 12.02 -7.19 1.15
C ASN A 172 13.42 -7.63 0.65
N ASN A 173 14.01 -8.63 1.34
CA ASN A 173 15.27 -9.26 0.94
C ASN A 173 15.10 -10.70 0.43
N MET A 174 13.96 -11.01 -0.19
CA MET A 174 13.64 -12.35 -0.67
C MET A 174 14.17 -12.57 -2.10
N PHE A 175 15.48 -12.39 -2.32
CA PHE A 175 16.15 -12.48 -3.63
C PHE A 175 16.06 -13.85 -4.32
N HIS A 176 15.65 -14.89 -3.61
CA HIS A 176 15.48 -16.24 -4.15
C HIS A 176 14.14 -16.45 -4.87
N ILE A 177 13.27 -15.44 -4.87
CA ILE A 177 11.99 -15.47 -5.59
C ILE A 177 12.18 -14.76 -6.92
N ASP A 178 12.02 -15.49 -8.03
CA ASP A 178 12.39 -15.04 -9.38
C ASP A 178 11.69 -13.76 -9.83
N ASP A 179 10.47 -13.51 -9.39
CA ASP A 179 9.69 -12.32 -9.75
C ASP A 179 9.89 -11.13 -8.80
N HIS A 180 10.78 -11.27 -7.80
CA HIS A 180 11.15 -10.19 -6.88
C HIS A 180 12.34 -9.38 -7.41
N ILE A 181 12.07 -8.49 -8.36
CA ILE A 181 13.14 -7.74 -9.05
C ILE A 181 13.63 -6.49 -8.30
N ASN A 182 12.87 -5.99 -7.34
CA ASN A 182 13.23 -4.82 -6.52
C ASN A 182 13.52 -5.17 -5.06
N CYS A 183 14.01 -6.37 -4.79
CA CYS A 183 14.56 -6.68 -3.48
C CYS A 183 15.70 -5.73 -3.12
N VAL A 184 15.89 -5.50 -1.82
CA VAL A 184 16.97 -4.69 -1.27
C VAL A 184 17.62 -5.39 -0.08
N ASN A 185 18.89 -5.06 0.19
CA ASN A 185 19.63 -5.61 1.31
C ASN A 185 19.47 -4.80 2.60
N SER A 186 19.12 -3.52 2.46
CA SER A 186 18.96 -2.61 3.59
C SER A 186 17.93 -1.50 3.30
N VAL A 187 17.55 -0.79 4.35
CA VAL A 187 16.67 0.38 4.22
C VAL A 187 17.34 1.53 3.47
N GLU A 188 18.67 1.68 3.60
CA GLU A 188 19.44 2.70 2.87
C GLU A 188 19.36 2.45 1.36
N GLU A 189 19.48 1.19 0.92
CA GLU A 189 19.30 0.85 -0.50
C GLU A 189 17.89 1.19 -0.99
N LEU A 190 16.86 0.96 -0.19
CA LEU A 190 15.49 1.34 -0.54
C LEU A 190 15.32 2.86 -0.61
N ILE A 191 15.93 3.61 0.32
CA ILE A 191 15.95 5.08 0.31
C ILE A 191 16.59 5.60 -0.99
N GLU A 192 17.72 5.04 -1.38
CA GLU A 192 18.42 5.42 -2.62
C GLU A 192 17.59 5.13 -3.86
N LYS A 193 17.01 3.92 -3.95
CA LYS A 193 16.18 3.52 -5.09
C LYS A 193 14.91 4.35 -5.23
N THR A 194 14.32 4.77 -4.13
CA THR A 194 13.10 5.58 -4.15
C THR A 194 13.35 7.08 -4.32
N GLU A 195 14.54 7.56 -3.94
CA GLU A 195 14.91 8.98 -3.90
C GLU A 195 13.96 9.87 -3.07
N LEU A 196 13.12 9.29 -2.20
CA LEU A 196 12.19 10.07 -1.37
C LEU A 196 12.91 10.99 -0.40
N HIS A 197 14.15 10.66 0.01
CA HIS A 197 14.98 11.50 0.85
C HIS A 197 15.27 12.89 0.25
N LYS A 198 15.25 13.00 -1.07
CA LYS A 198 15.43 14.29 -1.78
C LYS A 198 14.24 15.22 -1.64
N ASN A 199 13.06 14.68 -1.35
CA ASN A 199 11.79 15.40 -1.31
C ASN A 199 11.23 15.58 0.11
N GLY A 200 11.91 15.06 1.11
CA GLY A 200 11.45 15.02 2.50
C GLY A 200 11.04 13.61 2.92
N LEU A 201 11.99 12.89 3.51
CA LEU A 201 11.75 11.60 4.13
C LEU A 201 11.03 11.81 5.46
N LEU A 202 9.92 11.10 5.66
CA LEU A 202 9.13 11.14 6.89
C LEU A 202 9.47 9.98 7.83
N TYR A 203 9.70 8.81 7.25
CA TYR A 203 10.06 7.60 7.99
C TYR A 203 10.90 6.66 7.11
N SER A 204 11.80 5.93 7.75
CA SER A 204 12.47 4.77 7.17
C SER A 204 12.78 3.75 8.25
N GLY A 205 12.69 2.46 7.92
CA GLY A 205 12.98 1.41 8.88
C GLY A 205 12.92 0.02 8.28
N GLU A 206 13.27 -0.94 9.14
CA GLU A 206 13.17 -2.37 8.83
C GLU A 206 12.58 -3.15 9.98
N ILE A 207 11.93 -4.27 9.67
CA ILE A 207 11.51 -5.25 10.67
C ILE A 207 11.96 -6.65 10.25
N GLN A 208 12.32 -7.45 11.25
CA GLN A 208 12.56 -8.87 11.08
C GLN A 208 11.23 -9.61 11.10
N MET A 209 10.99 -10.41 10.07
CA MET A 209 9.82 -11.27 9.97
C MET A 209 10.10 -12.63 10.63
N GLU A 210 9.06 -13.29 11.16
CA GLU A 210 9.17 -14.59 11.82
C GLU A 210 9.80 -15.68 10.95
N ASN A 211 9.61 -15.60 9.64
CA ASN A 211 10.18 -16.53 8.66
C ASN A 211 11.64 -16.24 8.29
N GLY A 212 12.32 -15.33 8.99
CA GLY A 212 13.73 -15.01 8.81
C GLY A 212 14.03 -13.95 7.75
N TYR A 213 13.01 -13.43 7.03
CA TYR A 213 13.18 -12.34 6.07
C TYR A 213 13.05 -10.97 6.75
N LYS A 214 13.57 -9.97 6.07
CA LYS A 214 13.37 -8.57 6.45
C LYS A 214 12.39 -7.88 5.51
N ARG A 215 11.58 -7.01 6.09
CA ARG A 215 10.81 -6.00 5.35
C ARG A 215 11.43 -4.64 5.60
N PHE A 216 11.55 -3.87 4.55
CA PHE A 216 12.04 -2.51 4.57
C PHE A 216 10.91 -1.56 4.19
N MET A 217 10.92 -0.37 4.75
CA MET A 217 9.91 0.63 4.45
C MET A 217 10.50 2.02 4.41
N VAL A 218 10.00 2.81 3.46
CA VAL A 218 10.22 4.25 3.39
C VAL A 218 8.89 4.97 3.22
N ILE A 219 8.72 6.08 3.94
CA ILE A 219 7.59 7.00 3.81
C ILE A 219 8.17 8.39 3.54
N GLY A 220 7.67 9.08 2.52
CA GLY A 220 8.17 10.40 2.18
C GLY A 220 7.33 11.07 1.09
N TYR A 221 7.59 12.34 0.81
CA TYR A 221 6.86 13.07 -0.20
C TYR A 221 7.26 12.68 -1.63
N ALA A 222 6.28 12.62 -2.52
CA ALA A 222 6.51 12.42 -3.96
C ALA A 222 7.32 13.56 -4.58
N HIS A 223 7.07 14.79 -4.09
CA HIS A 223 7.75 16.02 -4.48
C HIS A 223 8.14 16.79 -3.22
N ASP A 224 9.23 17.55 -3.27
CA ASP A 224 9.60 18.42 -2.14
C ASP A 224 8.53 19.52 -1.97
N PRO A 225 7.76 19.49 -0.88
CA PRO A 225 6.69 20.46 -0.67
C PRO A 225 7.19 21.91 -0.52
N ARG A 226 8.49 22.11 -0.30
CA ARG A 226 9.13 23.44 -0.14
C ARG A 226 9.47 24.11 -1.48
N ASN A 227 9.48 23.35 -2.58
CA ASN A 227 9.90 23.82 -3.90
C ASN A 227 8.75 24.41 -4.73
N PHE A 228 7.66 24.89 -4.09
CA PHE A 228 6.51 25.43 -4.79
C PHE A 228 5.97 26.71 -4.14
#